data_25c98e0f8121520f93a181f9314af3a9
#
_entry.id   25c98e0f8121520f93a181f9314af3a9
#
_cell.length_a   1.000
_cell.length_b   1.000
_cell.length_c   1.000
_cell.angle_alpha   90.00
_cell.angle_beta   90.00
_cell.angle_gamma   90.00
#
_symmetry.space_group_name_H-M   'P 1'
#
loop_
_entity.id
_entity.type
_entity.pdbx_description
1 polymer ?
#
loop_
_entity_poly.entity_id
_entity_poly.type
_entity_poly.pdbx_seq_one_letter_code
_entity_poly.pdbx_strand_id
1 'polypeptide(L)'
;MTYSFIEEKLNQGKTIILDGGIGGELQKLGAKMDKGLWCGRCSIDSPNELLKVHKNYINAGADVITTNTYASTPISMKKYGYKNLIEECNLKSVKIAKDAASGKNIAVAGSVSTYGYFLKDGLENMLPSFNEHLKILSNSGVDLIILEAMSSQSEIVEALLKCSKNINLPIWLAISCVFDKNKEIYLGYDDDVKNDKPQIYENFKESLYKFKKIHTGPILVAHSNMSVTEEAIKILKDNYKQIIGAYPNRGYFEKPEWKFKDNIQPKDYLDKAKSWKNNGAQIIGGCCGIGVEEIKAISILKN
;
A
#
# COMPACT_ATOMS: atom_id res chain seq x y z
N MET A 1 -9.77 19.06 9.23
CA MET A 1 -8.83 18.30 8.40
C MET A 1 -8.99 16.83 8.80
N THR A 2 -9.21 15.97 7.84
CA THR A 2 -9.66 14.58 8.09
C THR A 2 -8.58 13.69 8.72
N TYR A 3 -7.28 14.03 8.57
CA TYR A 3 -6.20 13.25 9.19
C TYR A 3 -6.10 13.43 10.71
N SER A 4 -6.53 14.56 11.26
CA SER A 4 -6.41 14.80 12.71
C SER A 4 -7.11 13.75 13.57
N PHE A 5 -8.24 13.18 13.09
CA PHE A 5 -8.92 12.11 13.83
C PHE A 5 -8.16 10.77 13.78
N ILE A 6 -7.41 10.51 12.70
CA ILE A 6 -6.52 9.34 12.62
C ILE A 6 -5.36 9.50 13.62
N GLU A 7 -4.74 10.67 13.61
CA GLU A 7 -3.64 11.01 14.52
C GLU A 7 -4.07 10.93 15.99
N GLU A 8 -5.25 11.47 16.31
CA GLU A 8 -5.81 11.37 17.66
C GLU A 8 -6.01 9.91 18.10
N LYS A 9 -6.59 9.07 17.25
CA LYS A 9 -6.76 7.64 17.54
C LYS A 9 -5.42 6.93 17.75
N LEU A 10 -4.44 7.19 16.90
CA LEU A 10 -3.10 6.61 17.02
C LEU A 10 -2.42 7.05 18.31
N ASN A 11 -2.52 8.32 18.70
CA ASN A 11 -1.99 8.85 19.96
C ASN A 11 -2.71 8.25 21.19
N GLN A 12 -3.96 7.85 21.06
CA GLN A 12 -4.72 7.13 22.09
C GLN A 12 -4.40 5.62 22.14
N GLY A 13 -3.48 5.12 21.32
CA GLY A 13 -3.16 3.69 21.22
C GLY A 13 -4.23 2.85 20.51
N LYS A 14 -5.21 3.46 19.86
CA LYS A 14 -6.27 2.77 19.13
C LYS A 14 -5.78 2.19 17.81
N THR A 15 -6.39 1.11 17.38
CA THR A 15 -6.09 0.50 16.08
C THR A 15 -6.83 1.23 14.97
N ILE A 16 -6.11 1.55 13.91
CA ILE A 16 -6.64 2.08 12.65
C ILE A 16 -6.79 0.93 11.66
N ILE A 17 -7.94 0.81 11.04
CA ILE A 17 -8.20 -0.15 9.96
C ILE A 17 -7.99 0.54 8.61
N LEU A 18 -6.98 0.05 7.88
CA LEU A 18 -6.76 0.37 6.48
C LEU A 18 -7.66 -0.52 5.61
N ASP A 19 -7.95 -0.11 4.39
CA ASP A 19 -8.67 -0.92 3.41
C ASP A 19 -7.90 -2.19 2.97
N GLY A 20 -8.42 -2.89 1.99
CA GLY A 20 -7.83 -4.09 1.40
C GLY A 20 -7.41 -3.88 -0.06
N GLY A 21 -7.17 -4.98 -0.77
CA GLY A 21 -6.69 -4.98 -2.15
C GLY A 21 -7.72 -4.43 -3.16
N ILE A 22 -7.55 -3.19 -3.59
CA ILE A 22 -8.45 -2.52 -4.55
C ILE A 22 -8.49 -3.26 -5.88
N GLY A 23 -7.32 -3.61 -6.43
CA GLY A 23 -7.23 -4.28 -7.74
C GLY A 23 -7.94 -5.63 -7.76
N GLY A 24 -7.82 -6.42 -6.69
CA GLY A 24 -8.50 -7.69 -6.54
C GLY A 24 -10.02 -7.55 -6.47
N GLU A 25 -10.53 -6.56 -5.74
CA GLU A 25 -11.97 -6.28 -5.65
C GLU A 25 -12.52 -5.72 -6.97
N LEU A 26 -11.77 -4.87 -7.68
CA LEU A 26 -12.12 -4.42 -9.03
C LEU A 26 -12.23 -5.60 -10.00
N GLN A 27 -11.28 -6.53 -9.95
CA GLN A 27 -11.28 -7.75 -10.77
C GLN A 27 -12.51 -8.62 -10.48
N LYS A 28 -12.88 -8.80 -9.21
CA LYS A 28 -14.11 -9.52 -8.81
C LYS A 28 -15.39 -8.85 -9.31
N LEU A 29 -15.40 -7.53 -9.44
CA LEU A 29 -16.52 -6.77 -10.01
C LEU A 29 -16.53 -6.76 -11.56
N GLY A 30 -15.59 -7.43 -12.22
CA GLY A 30 -15.49 -7.52 -13.67
C GLY A 30 -14.85 -6.30 -14.34
N ALA A 31 -14.14 -5.44 -13.59
CA ALA A 31 -13.40 -4.33 -14.17
C ALA A 31 -12.27 -4.86 -15.06
N LYS A 32 -12.09 -4.22 -16.21
CA LYS A 32 -11.09 -4.62 -17.20
C LYS A 32 -9.68 -4.25 -16.71
N MET A 33 -8.83 -5.27 -16.57
CA MET A 33 -7.43 -5.09 -16.22
C MET A 33 -6.60 -4.72 -17.46
N ASP A 34 -5.75 -3.69 -17.34
CA ASP A 34 -4.80 -3.30 -18.37
C ASP A 34 -3.57 -4.22 -18.34
N LYS A 35 -3.07 -4.59 -19.53
CA LYS A 35 -1.91 -5.50 -19.65
C LYS A 35 -0.61 -4.96 -19.04
N GLY A 36 -0.46 -3.64 -18.98
CA GLY A 36 0.74 -2.97 -18.47
C GLY A 36 0.54 -2.30 -17.13
N LEU A 37 -0.65 -1.73 -16.91
CA LEU A 37 -0.98 -0.93 -15.72
C LEU A 37 -1.93 -1.66 -14.76
N TRP A 38 -2.23 -2.95 -14.99
CA TRP A 38 -3.15 -3.71 -14.14
C TRP A 38 -4.47 -2.95 -13.90
N CYS A 39 -4.81 -2.59 -12.66
CA CYS A 39 -6.00 -1.80 -12.33
C CYS A 39 -5.79 -0.27 -12.43
N GLY A 40 -4.58 0.20 -12.78
CA GLY A 40 -4.21 1.63 -12.70
C GLY A 40 -5.07 2.57 -13.53
N ARG A 41 -5.76 2.08 -14.55
CA ARG A 41 -6.68 2.87 -15.38
C ARG A 41 -8.15 2.78 -14.97
N CYS A 42 -8.50 1.99 -13.96
CA CYS A 42 -9.91 1.78 -13.59
C CYS A 42 -10.62 3.06 -13.13
N SER A 43 -9.89 4.10 -12.72
CA SER A 43 -10.50 5.43 -12.47
C SER A 43 -11.12 6.07 -13.72
N ILE A 44 -10.64 5.68 -14.93
CA ILE A 44 -11.16 6.11 -16.23
C ILE A 44 -12.08 5.05 -16.81
N ASP A 45 -11.64 3.79 -16.84
CA ASP A 45 -12.28 2.70 -17.59
C ASP A 45 -13.42 2.03 -16.79
N SER A 46 -13.42 2.09 -15.46
CA SER A 46 -14.39 1.44 -14.57
C SER A 46 -14.66 2.28 -13.30
N PRO A 47 -15.04 3.56 -13.44
CA PRO A 47 -15.17 4.48 -12.29
C PRO A 47 -16.26 4.07 -11.29
N ASN A 48 -17.36 3.44 -11.76
CA ASN A 48 -18.45 3.00 -10.91
C ASN A 48 -18.04 1.80 -10.03
N GLU A 49 -17.29 0.85 -10.60
CA GLU A 49 -16.73 -0.28 -9.88
C GLU A 49 -15.73 0.19 -8.83
N LEU A 50 -14.87 1.16 -9.18
CA LEU A 50 -13.92 1.74 -8.22
C LEU A 50 -14.64 2.43 -7.07
N LEU A 51 -15.67 3.23 -7.36
CA LEU A 51 -16.50 3.86 -6.32
C LEU A 51 -17.15 2.82 -5.40
N LYS A 52 -17.65 1.71 -5.99
CA LYS A 52 -18.25 0.61 -5.25
C LYS A 52 -17.24 -0.08 -4.33
N VAL A 53 -16.02 -0.33 -4.82
CA VAL A 53 -14.94 -0.92 -4.01
C VAL A 53 -14.64 -0.07 -2.78
N HIS A 54 -14.43 1.25 -2.96
CA HIS A 54 -14.19 2.15 -1.83
C HIS A 54 -15.34 2.16 -0.82
N LYS A 55 -16.59 2.25 -1.30
CA LYS A 55 -17.77 2.19 -0.43
C LYS A 55 -17.86 0.88 0.34
N ASN A 56 -17.54 -0.25 -0.28
CA ASN A 56 -17.54 -1.56 0.37
C ASN A 56 -16.53 -1.62 1.52
N TYR A 57 -15.30 -1.12 1.32
CA TYR A 57 -14.30 -1.08 2.40
C TYR A 57 -14.69 -0.13 3.53
N ILE A 58 -15.26 1.03 3.22
CA ILE A 58 -15.80 1.94 4.24
C ILE A 58 -16.90 1.26 5.05
N ASN A 59 -17.83 0.56 4.40
CA ASN A 59 -18.90 -0.16 5.06
C ASN A 59 -18.41 -1.37 5.86
N ALA A 60 -17.28 -1.97 5.45
CA ALA A 60 -16.59 -3.02 6.20
C ALA A 60 -15.85 -2.47 7.43
N GLY A 61 -15.74 -1.17 7.56
CA GLY A 61 -15.16 -0.51 8.73
C GLY A 61 -13.74 0.01 8.53
N ALA A 62 -13.27 0.27 7.32
CA ALA A 62 -12.01 0.98 7.11
C ALA A 62 -12.08 2.40 7.69
N ASP A 63 -11.00 2.86 8.35
CA ASP A 63 -10.80 4.24 8.80
C ASP A 63 -10.02 5.05 7.76
N VAL A 64 -9.20 4.35 6.96
CA VAL A 64 -8.39 4.90 5.86
C VAL A 64 -8.65 4.06 4.63
N ILE A 65 -8.90 4.73 3.49
CA ILE A 65 -8.95 4.09 2.18
C ILE A 65 -7.84 4.63 1.29
N THR A 66 -7.27 3.79 0.43
CA THR A 66 -6.20 4.15 -0.50
C THR A 66 -6.77 4.55 -1.86
N THR A 67 -6.13 5.49 -2.55
CA THR A 67 -6.48 5.80 -3.95
C THR A 67 -5.99 4.69 -4.89
N ASN A 68 -6.68 4.48 -6.02
CA ASN A 68 -6.25 3.51 -7.04
C ASN A 68 -5.11 4.09 -7.92
N THR A 69 -4.01 4.51 -7.28
CA THR A 69 -2.89 5.18 -7.95
C THR A 69 -1.58 4.38 -7.88
N TYR A 70 -1.60 3.19 -7.30
CA TYR A 70 -0.45 2.30 -7.19
C TYR A 70 0.24 2.03 -8.55
N ALA A 71 -0.52 1.64 -9.58
CA ALA A 71 0.03 1.29 -10.88
C ALA A 71 -0.02 2.42 -11.91
N SER A 72 -0.67 3.55 -11.61
CA SER A 72 -0.73 4.73 -12.48
C SER A 72 0.43 5.71 -12.25
N THR A 73 1.61 5.19 -11.90
CA THR A 73 2.82 6.00 -11.78
C THR A 73 3.16 6.68 -13.11
N PRO A 74 3.70 7.91 -13.11
CA PRO A 74 4.02 8.60 -14.35
C PRO A 74 4.97 7.81 -15.26
N ILE A 75 5.94 7.07 -14.70
CA ILE A 75 6.85 6.25 -15.49
C ILE A 75 6.12 5.09 -16.17
N SER A 76 5.22 4.39 -15.46
CA SER A 76 4.43 3.30 -16.02
C SER A 76 3.47 3.81 -17.10
N MET A 77 2.76 4.89 -16.82
CA MET A 77 1.84 5.52 -17.79
C MET A 77 2.57 5.93 -19.08
N LYS A 78 3.75 6.56 -18.95
CA LYS A 78 4.59 6.91 -20.11
C LYS A 78 5.02 5.67 -20.89
N LYS A 79 5.50 4.64 -20.19
CA LYS A 79 5.98 3.38 -20.79
C LYS A 79 4.90 2.66 -21.60
N TYR A 80 3.67 2.70 -21.14
CA TYR A 80 2.55 2.01 -21.82
C TYR A 80 1.70 2.91 -22.72
N GLY A 81 2.20 4.12 -23.08
CA GLY A 81 1.58 5.00 -24.06
C GLY A 81 0.47 5.91 -23.53
N TYR A 82 0.32 6.02 -22.21
CA TYR A 82 -0.75 6.81 -21.57
C TYR A 82 -0.25 8.15 -20.98
N LYS A 83 0.85 8.70 -21.52
CA LYS A 83 1.45 9.95 -21.03
C LYS A 83 0.43 11.09 -20.84
N ASN A 84 -0.49 11.25 -21.80
CA ASN A 84 -1.49 12.33 -21.76
C ASN A 84 -2.62 12.11 -20.73
N LEU A 85 -2.69 10.95 -20.11
CA LEU A 85 -3.71 10.58 -19.11
C LEU A 85 -3.17 10.54 -17.68
N ILE A 86 -1.89 10.85 -17.47
CA ILE A 86 -1.26 10.74 -16.14
C ILE A 86 -2.03 11.56 -15.10
N GLU A 87 -2.21 12.85 -15.34
CA GLU A 87 -2.88 13.73 -14.40
C GLU A 87 -4.36 13.36 -14.23
N GLU A 88 -5.08 13.20 -15.35
CA GLU A 88 -6.51 12.85 -15.35
C GLU A 88 -6.77 11.56 -14.58
N CYS A 89 -6.01 10.50 -14.84
CA CYS A 89 -6.17 9.21 -14.21
C CYS A 89 -6.00 9.27 -12.69
N ASN A 90 -4.94 9.94 -12.23
CA ASN A 90 -4.65 10.08 -10.81
C ASN A 90 -5.66 11.00 -10.10
N LEU A 91 -6.01 12.15 -10.68
CA LEU A 91 -7.01 13.06 -10.11
C LEU A 91 -8.40 12.42 -10.04
N LYS A 92 -8.83 11.68 -11.07
CA LYS A 92 -10.10 10.92 -11.04
C LYS A 92 -10.09 9.86 -9.94
N SER A 93 -8.97 9.15 -9.76
CA SER A 93 -8.84 8.16 -8.69
C SER A 93 -9.03 8.78 -7.31
N VAL A 94 -8.38 9.92 -7.05
CA VAL A 94 -8.56 10.66 -5.79
C VAL A 94 -9.99 11.16 -5.64
N LYS A 95 -10.58 11.75 -6.69
CA LYS A 95 -11.96 12.22 -6.65
C LYS A 95 -12.94 11.11 -6.27
N ILE A 96 -12.82 9.93 -6.89
CA ILE A 96 -13.70 8.78 -6.61
C ILE A 96 -13.56 8.32 -5.15
N ALA A 97 -12.34 8.23 -4.62
CA ALA A 97 -12.11 7.87 -3.22
C ALA A 97 -12.72 8.91 -2.26
N LYS A 98 -12.57 10.21 -2.56
CA LYS A 98 -13.17 11.30 -1.76
C LYS A 98 -14.70 11.30 -1.84
N ASP A 99 -15.27 11.02 -3.01
CA ASP A 99 -16.73 10.91 -3.18
C ASP A 99 -17.28 9.73 -2.34
N ALA A 100 -16.53 8.61 -2.24
CA ALA A 100 -16.90 7.50 -1.38
C ALA A 100 -16.83 7.84 0.12
N ALA A 101 -15.86 8.66 0.52
CA ALA A 101 -15.61 9.09 1.91
C ALA A 101 -16.47 10.27 2.34
N SER A 102 -17.17 10.93 1.41
CA SER A 102 -17.92 12.16 1.67
C SER A 102 -18.91 11.99 2.82
N GLY A 103 -18.92 12.96 3.74
CA GLY A 103 -19.79 12.99 4.92
C GLY A 103 -19.42 11.98 6.01
N LYS A 104 -18.24 11.34 5.93
CA LYS A 104 -17.76 10.33 6.89
C LYS A 104 -16.39 10.72 7.44
N ASN A 105 -16.07 10.24 8.65
CA ASN A 105 -14.74 10.37 9.24
C ASN A 105 -13.80 9.28 8.69
N ILE A 106 -13.52 9.36 7.39
CA ILE A 106 -12.64 8.43 6.66
C ILE A 106 -11.53 9.26 6.02
N ALA A 107 -10.29 8.87 6.26
CA ALA A 107 -9.14 9.49 5.59
C ALA A 107 -8.89 8.85 4.22
N VAL A 108 -8.49 9.66 3.25
CA VAL A 108 -8.10 9.21 1.91
C VAL A 108 -6.59 9.31 1.76
N ALA A 109 -5.94 8.17 1.58
CA ALA A 109 -4.50 8.07 1.39
C ALA A 109 -4.14 8.03 -0.11
N GLY A 110 -3.24 8.92 -0.53
CA GLY A 110 -2.65 8.85 -1.85
C GLY A 110 -1.63 7.71 -1.93
N SER A 111 -1.87 6.69 -2.75
CA SER A 111 -0.94 5.57 -2.93
C SER A 111 0.16 5.94 -3.93
N VAL A 112 1.42 5.93 -3.50
CA VAL A 112 2.62 6.15 -4.31
C VAL A 112 3.49 4.91 -4.23
N SER A 113 3.82 4.30 -5.37
CA SER A 113 4.57 3.06 -5.43
C SER A 113 5.85 3.17 -6.28
N THR A 114 6.63 2.09 -6.26
CA THR A 114 7.76 1.89 -7.17
C THR A 114 7.36 1.11 -8.44
N TYR A 115 6.07 0.95 -8.74
CA TYR A 115 5.59 0.21 -9.90
C TYR A 115 6.12 0.82 -11.21
N GLY A 116 6.84 -0.01 -11.97
CA GLY A 116 7.46 0.41 -13.23
C GLY A 116 8.85 1.05 -13.11
N TYR A 117 9.34 1.25 -11.88
CA TYR A 117 10.69 1.75 -11.63
C TYR A 117 11.69 0.60 -11.55
N PHE A 118 12.84 0.76 -12.19
CA PHE A 118 13.94 -0.19 -12.14
C PHE A 118 15.25 0.57 -11.93
N LEU A 119 16.09 0.13 -11.01
CA LEU A 119 17.36 0.79 -10.69
C LEU A 119 18.29 0.94 -11.93
N LYS A 120 18.18 0.00 -12.88
CA LYS A 120 18.90 0.08 -14.17
C LYS A 120 18.59 1.34 -15.00
N ASP A 121 17.44 2.00 -14.71
CA ASP A 121 17.03 3.21 -15.41
C ASP A 121 17.73 4.46 -14.85
N GLY A 122 18.47 4.33 -13.74
CA GLY A 122 19.17 5.42 -13.04
C GLY A 122 18.23 6.28 -12.18
N LEU A 123 18.68 6.68 -11.00
CA LEU A 123 17.88 7.53 -10.10
C LEU A 123 17.53 8.88 -10.72
N GLU A 124 18.43 9.45 -11.53
CA GLU A 124 18.22 10.73 -12.23
C GLU A 124 17.01 10.70 -13.18
N ASN A 125 16.69 9.53 -13.75
CA ASN A 125 15.51 9.34 -14.60
C ASN A 125 14.23 9.03 -13.80
N MET A 126 14.37 8.49 -12.60
CA MET A 126 13.25 8.15 -11.73
C MET A 126 12.76 9.34 -10.89
N LEU A 127 13.67 10.17 -10.38
CA LEU A 127 13.34 11.30 -9.50
C LEU A 127 12.31 12.28 -10.09
N PRO A 128 12.36 12.69 -11.36
CA PRO A 128 11.33 13.54 -11.94
C PRO A 128 9.93 12.90 -11.88
N SER A 129 9.85 11.60 -12.11
CA SER A 129 8.59 10.86 -12.07
C SER A 129 8.07 10.69 -10.64
N PHE A 130 8.94 10.48 -9.66
CA PHE A 130 8.56 10.48 -8.23
C PHE A 130 7.97 11.84 -7.83
N ASN A 131 8.66 12.93 -8.16
CA ASN A 131 8.20 14.27 -7.85
C ASN A 131 6.89 14.62 -8.56
N GLU A 132 6.72 14.22 -9.83
CA GLU A 132 5.49 14.41 -10.59
C GLU A 132 4.32 13.71 -9.89
N HIS A 133 4.46 12.43 -9.51
CA HIS A 133 3.40 11.66 -8.86
C HIS A 133 3.05 12.22 -7.48
N LEU A 134 4.05 12.48 -6.64
CA LEU A 134 3.86 13.10 -5.33
C LEU A 134 3.15 14.45 -5.43
N LYS A 135 3.55 15.31 -6.40
CA LYS A 135 2.94 16.62 -6.62
C LYS A 135 1.47 16.50 -7.04
N ILE A 136 1.14 15.59 -7.96
CA ILE A 136 -0.25 15.37 -8.38
C ILE A 136 -1.09 14.98 -7.17
N LEU A 137 -0.67 13.99 -6.40
CA LEU A 137 -1.45 13.46 -5.28
C LEU A 137 -1.53 14.44 -4.11
N SER A 138 -0.43 15.09 -3.72
CA SER A 138 -0.44 16.05 -2.61
C SER A 138 -1.32 17.27 -2.87
N ASN A 139 -1.44 17.68 -4.13
CA ASN A 139 -2.29 18.82 -4.53
C ASN A 139 -3.76 18.42 -4.81
N SER A 140 -4.07 17.11 -4.81
CA SER A 140 -5.42 16.62 -5.12
C SER A 140 -6.37 16.60 -3.92
N GLY A 141 -5.86 16.93 -2.72
CA GLY A 141 -6.63 16.98 -1.47
C GLY A 141 -6.78 15.62 -0.79
N VAL A 142 -5.83 14.69 -0.97
CA VAL A 142 -5.69 13.51 -0.11
C VAL A 142 -5.28 13.94 1.30
N ASP A 143 -5.57 13.11 2.31
CA ASP A 143 -5.31 13.43 3.71
C ASP A 143 -3.91 13.01 4.17
N LEU A 144 -3.32 12.03 3.50
CA LEU A 144 -1.96 11.52 3.73
C LEU A 144 -1.44 10.85 2.46
N ILE A 145 -0.15 10.54 2.44
CA ILE A 145 0.49 9.73 1.39
C ILE A 145 0.98 8.41 2.01
N ILE A 146 0.73 7.29 1.32
CA ILE A 146 1.38 6.01 1.62
C ILE A 146 2.40 5.74 0.50
N LEU A 147 3.67 5.60 0.88
CA LEU A 147 4.71 5.05 0.01
C LEU A 147 4.58 3.54 0.05
N GLU A 148 3.92 2.97 -0.95
CA GLU A 148 3.32 1.63 -0.90
C GLU A 148 4.16 0.58 -1.58
N ALA A 149 4.23 -0.62 -0.96
CA ALA A 149 4.97 -1.78 -1.45
C ALA A 149 6.44 -1.47 -1.81
N MET A 150 7.14 -0.82 -0.88
CA MET A 150 8.55 -0.47 -1.02
C MET A 150 9.42 -1.75 -0.92
N SER A 151 9.59 -2.44 -2.04
CA SER A 151 10.22 -3.76 -2.17
C SER A 151 11.55 -3.75 -2.93
N SER A 152 12.02 -2.57 -3.35
CA SER A 152 13.27 -2.41 -4.10
C SER A 152 14.48 -2.22 -3.20
N GLN A 153 15.63 -1.91 -3.80
CA GLN A 153 16.83 -1.50 -3.08
C GLN A 153 16.54 -0.29 -2.19
N SER A 154 17.14 -0.25 -1.02
CA SER A 154 16.93 0.84 -0.05
C SER A 154 17.22 2.22 -0.65
N GLU A 155 18.13 2.32 -1.60
CA GLU A 155 18.48 3.55 -2.31
C GLU A 155 17.28 4.18 -3.03
N ILE A 156 16.44 3.37 -3.68
CA ILE A 156 15.20 3.85 -4.34
C ILE A 156 14.21 4.34 -3.28
N VAL A 157 14.04 3.58 -2.20
CA VAL A 157 13.13 3.95 -1.10
C VAL A 157 13.61 5.24 -0.42
N GLU A 158 14.92 5.38 -0.17
CA GLU A 158 15.49 6.61 0.38
C GLU A 158 15.29 7.81 -0.54
N ALA A 159 15.46 7.63 -1.86
CA ALA A 159 15.23 8.68 -2.84
C ALA A 159 13.77 9.18 -2.80
N LEU A 160 12.81 8.26 -2.74
CA LEU A 160 11.39 8.59 -2.65
C LEU A 160 11.04 9.27 -1.29
N LEU A 161 11.61 8.79 -0.18
CA LEU A 161 11.50 9.45 1.11
C LEU A 161 12.07 10.87 1.11
N LYS A 162 13.21 11.09 0.42
CA LYS A 162 13.79 12.44 0.27
C LYS A 162 12.89 13.35 -0.55
N CYS A 163 12.30 12.85 -1.65
CA CYS A 163 11.30 13.60 -2.44
C CYS A 163 10.08 13.98 -1.60
N SER A 164 9.62 13.09 -0.73
CA SER A 164 8.43 13.31 0.10
C SER A 164 8.60 14.35 1.21
N LYS A 165 9.85 14.73 1.57
CA LYS A 165 10.12 15.78 2.59
C LYS A 165 9.53 17.14 2.25
N ASN A 166 9.31 17.43 0.96
CA ASN A 166 8.73 18.69 0.50
C ASN A 166 7.19 18.66 0.47
N ILE A 167 6.58 17.55 0.90
CA ILE A 167 5.13 17.39 0.93
C ILE A 167 4.62 17.72 2.33
N ASN A 168 3.67 18.65 2.39
CA ASN A 168 3.05 19.05 3.66
C ASN A 168 1.85 18.13 4.01
N LEU A 169 2.08 16.81 3.97
CA LEU A 169 1.12 15.78 4.35
C LEU A 169 1.84 14.70 5.17
N PRO A 170 1.13 14.00 6.05
CA PRO A 170 1.67 12.82 6.71
C PRO A 170 2.10 11.77 5.69
N ILE A 171 3.25 11.18 5.91
CA ILE A 171 3.82 10.12 5.06
C ILE A 171 3.86 8.82 5.87
N TRP A 172 3.26 7.75 5.35
CA TRP A 172 3.39 6.40 5.84
C TRP A 172 4.30 5.61 4.90
N LEU A 173 5.27 4.90 5.45
CA LEU A 173 6.18 4.05 4.69
C LEU A 173 5.74 2.59 4.80
N ALA A 174 5.36 1.99 3.69
CA ALA A 174 4.90 0.61 3.62
C ALA A 174 5.92 -0.27 2.88
N ILE A 175 6.63 -1.11 3.62
CA ILE A 175 7.78 -1.90 3.17
C ILE A 175 7.32 -3.32 2.83
N SER A 176 7.79 -3.84 1.70
CA SER A 176 7.58 -5.22 1.29
C SER A 176 8.78 -6.09 1.66
N CYS A 177 8.49 -7.21 2.29
CA CYS A 177 9.49 -8.11 2.85
C CYS A 177 9.31 -9.55 2.35
N VAL A 178 10.41 -10.29 2.32
CA VAL A 178 10.44 -11.70 1.92
C VAL A 178 11.48 -12.46 2.76
N PHE A 179 11.26 -13.77 2.95
CA PHE A 179 12.27 -14.64 3.51
C PHE A 179 13.31 -15.07 2.46
N ASP A 180 14.56 -15.13 2.85
CA ASP A 180 15.58 -15.89 2.13
C ASP A 180 15.48 -17.40 2.48
N LYS A 181 16.40 -18.19 1.91
CA LYS A 181 16.50 -19.63 2.19
C LYS A 181 16.83 -19.98 3.65
N ASN A 182 17.40 -19.05 4.40
CA ASN A 182 17.78 -19.22 5.80
C ASN A 182 16.71 -18.67 6.76
N LYS A 183 15.55 -18.23 6.25
CA LYS A 183 14.49 -17.56 7.02
C LYS A 183 14.87 -16.18 7.56
N GLU A 184 15.90 -15.54 7.01
CA GLU A 184 16.19 -14.14 7.27
C GLU A 184 15.29 -13.25 6.41
N ILE A 185 14.98 -12.04 6.91
CA ILE A 185 14.06 -11.11 6.27
C ILE A 185 14.83 -10.07 5.46
N TYR A 186 14.40 -9.92 4.21
CA TYR A 186 14.94 -8.96 3.24
C TYR A 186 13.83 -8.08 2.67
N LEU A 187 14.19 -6.92 2.14
CA LEU A 187 13.33 -6.20 1.19
C LEU A 187 13.15 -7.08 -0.05
N GLY A 188 11.92 -7.18 -0.52
CA GLY A 188 11.64 -8.02 -1.68
C GLY A 188 10.17 -8.42 -1.76
N TYR A 189 9.89 -9.35 -2.68
CA TYR A 189 8.55 -9.92 -2.88
C TYR A 189 8.64 -11.34 -3.44
N ASP A 190 7.58 -12.13 -3.24
CA ASP A 190 7.49 -13.55 -3.60
C ASP A 190 6.20 -13.89 -4.38
N ASP A 191 5.55 -12.92 -4.96
CA ASP A 191 4.26 -13.06 -5.64
C ASP A 191 4.35 -13.17 -7.17
N ASP A 192 5.56 -13.30 -7.74
CA ASP A 192 5.75 -13.51 -9.19
C ASP A 192 5.83 -15.01 -9.52
N VAL A 193 4.79 -15.54 -10.15
CA VAL A 193 4.68 -16.96 -10.53
C VAL A 193 5.74 -17.41 -11.55
N LYS A 194 6.28 -16.51 -12.36
CA LYS A 194 7.29 -16.85 -13.37
C LYS A 194 8.65 -17.17 -12.77
N ASN A 195 8.88 -16.70 -11.56
CA ASN A 195 10.10 -16.97 -10.82
C ASN A 195 9.70 -17.76 -9.57
N ASP A 196 9.91 -19.08 -9.57
CA ASP A 196 9.77 -19.92 -8.36
C ASP A 196 10.69 -19.47 -7.20
N LYS A 197 11.33 -18.32 -7.34
CA LYS A 197 12.26 -17.75 -6.38
C LYS A 197 11.84 -16.35 -6.01
N PRO A 198 11.87 -16.01 -4.71
CA PRO A 198 11.61 -14.67 -4.24
C PRO A 198 12.61 -13.67 -4.85
N GLN A 199 12.13 -12.47 -5.14
CA GLN A 199 13.00 -11.34 -5.47
C GLN A 199 13.53 -10.74 -4.17
N ILE A 200 14.82 -10.91 -3.93
CA ILE A 200 15.50 -10.48 -2.69
C ILE A 200 16.44 -9.33 -3.03
N TYR A 201 16.39 -8.27 -2.23
CA TYR A 201 17.24 -7.09 -2.42
C TYR A 201 18.22 -6.91 -1.26
N GLU A 202 17.82 -6.25 -0.19
CA GLU A 202 18.69 -5.91 0.95
C GLU A 202 18.10 -6.44 2.27
N ASN A 203 18.96 -6.71 3.25
CA ASN A 203 18.53 -7.13 4.58
C ASN A 203 17.58 -6.08 5.19
N PHE A 204 16.44 -6.55 5.71
CA PHE A 204 15.38 -5.67 6.21
C PHE A 204 15.84 -4.81 7.38
N LYS A 205 16.57 -5.38 8.34
CA LYS A 205 17.03 -4.66 9.53
C LYS A 205 18.05 -3.57 9.18
N GLU A 206 18.94 -3.84 8.22
CA GLU A 206 19.91 -2.87 7.72
C GLU A 206 19.20 -1.73 6.98
N SER A 207 18.23 -2.06 6.13
CA SER A 207 17.42 -1.07 5.42
C SER A 207 16.59 -0.21 6.38
N LEU A 208 15.98 -0.83 7.40
CA LEU A 208 15.26 -0.12 8.45
C LEU A 208 16.16 0.88 9.19
N TYR A 209 17.43 0.51 9.44
CA TYR A 209 18.40 1.43 10.05
C TYR A 209 18.66 2.67 9.18
N LYS A 210 18.67 2.53 7.86
CA LYS A 210 18.77 3.66 6.92
C LYS A 210 17.49 4.51 6.96
N PHE A 211 16.32 3.88 6.85
CA PHE A 211 15.02 4.57 6.76
C PHE A 211 14.71 5.39 8.00
N LYS A 212 14.93 4.88 9.20
CA LYS A 212 14.65 5.59 10.45
C LYS A 212 15.49 6.86 10.69
N LYS A 213 16.56 7.06 9.90
CA LYS A 213 17.34 8.31 9.95
C LYS A 213 16.68 9.45 9.19
N ILE A 214 15.78 9.13 8.25
CA ILE A 214 15.19 10.10 7.32
C ILE A 214 13.66 10.12 7.39
N HIS A 215 13.04 9.13 8.06
CA HIS A 215 11.60 8.99 8.22
C HIS A 215 11.24 8.80 9.69
N THR A 216 10.24 9.54 10.17
CA THR A 216 9.76 9.52 11.56
C THR A 216 8.25 9.21 11.65
N GLY A 217 7.58 9.02 10.53
CA GLY A 217 6.17 8.62 10.45
C GLY A 217 5.96 7.11 10.62
N PRO A 218 4.74 6.64 10.50
CA PRO A 218 4.44 5.20 10.56
C PRO A 218 5.24 4.36 9.55
N ILE A 219 5.69 3.17 9.98
CA ILE A 219 6.25 2.13 9.11
C ILE A 219 5.35 0.89 9.17
N LEU A 220 4.94 0.41 8.01
CA LEU A 220 4.05 -0.74 7.86
C LEU A 220 4.75 -1.84 7.06
N VAL A 221 4.48 -3.09 7.39
CA VAL A 221 4.83 -4.24 6.55
C VAL A 221 3.65 -4.50 5.61
N ALA A 222 3.91 -4.37 4.31
CA ALA A 222 2.90 -4.42 3.26
C ALA A 222 3.30 -5.40 2.16
N HIS A 223 2.35 -5.85 1.36
CA HIS A 223 2.60 -6.66 0.17
C HIS A 223 3.63 -7.79 0.41
N SER A 224 3.48 -8.45 1.54
CA SER A 224 4.33 -9.51 2.04
C SER A 224 3.47 -10.69 2.45
N ASN A 225 3.98 -11.90 2.35
CA ASN A 225 3.28 -13.07 2.88
C ASN A 225 3.01 -12.92 4.38
N MET A 226 1.90 -13.45 4.90
CA MET A 226 1.50 -13.32 6.29
C MET A 226 2.55 -13.86 7.29
N SER A 227 3.28 -14.92 6.92
CA SER A 227 4.35 -15.47 7.76
C SER A 227 5.54 -14.54 7.88
N VAL A 228 5.93 -13.88 6.79
CA VAL A 228 6.99 -12.85 6.80
C VAL A 228 6.52 -11.63 7.57
N THR A 229 5.27 -11.20 7.37
CA THR A 229 4.67 -10.06 8.08
C THR A 229 4.75 -10.24 9.60
N GLU A 230 4.45 -11.43 10.10
CA GLU A 230 4.53 -11.76 11.54
C GLU A 230 5.93 -11.48 12.11
N GLU A 231 6.98 -11.97 11.44
CA GLU A 231 8.36 -11.81 11.90
C GLU A 231 8.88 -10.38 11.68
N ALA A 232 8.51 -9.73 10.56
CA ALA A 232 8.91 -8.36 10.27
C ALA A 232 8.31 -7.36 11.28
N ILE A 233 7.07 -7.56 11.75
CA ILE A 233 6.46 -6.74 12.82
C ILE A 233 7.25 -6.86 14.13
N LYS A 234 7.76 -8.04 14.49
CA LYS A 234 8.62 -8.20 15.67
C LYS A 234 9.90 -7.39 15.53
N ILE A 235 10.53 -7.43 14.35
CA ILE A 235 11.73 -6.61 14.08
C ILE A 235 11.41 -5.11 14.18
N LEU A 236 10.27 -4.66 13.63
CA LEU A 236 9.84 -3.26 13.74
C LEU A 236 9.64 -2.87 15.21
N LYS A 237 8.92 -3.66 16.01
CA LYS A 237 8.69 -3.42 17.44
C LYS A 237 9.98 -3.18 18.21
N ASP A 238 11.01 -3.98 17.93
CA ASP A 238 12.28 -3.91 18.66
C ASP A 238 13.19 -2.77 18.18
N ASN A 239 13.04 -2.31 16.92
CA ASN A 239 14.00 -1.40 16.29
C ASN A 239 13.42 -0.05 15.89
N TYR A 240 12.08 0.14 15.97
CA TYR A 240 11.40 1.36 15.59
C TYR A 240 10.41 1.80 16.68
N LYS A 241 10.57 3.02 17.17
CA LYS A 241 9.82 3.52 18.35
C LYS A 241 8.51 4.24 17.97
N GLN A 242 8.27 4.44 16.69
CA GLN A 242 7.07 5.11 16.21
C GLN A 242 5.99 4.07 15.86
N ILE A 243 4.90 4.53 15.30
CA ILE A 243 3.77 3.70 14.92
C ILE A 243 4.18 2.67 13.86
N ILE A 244 3.78 1.42 14.08
CA ILE A 244 3.99 0.32 13.14
C ILE A 244 2.66 -0.28 12.70
N GLY A 245 2.66 -0.95 11.54
CA GLY A 245 1.44 -1.55 11.02
C GLY A 245 1.69 -2.73 10.09
N ALA A 246 0.61 -3.40 9.70
CA ALA A 246 0.62 -4.59 8.85
C ALA A 246 -0.56 -4.60 7.88
N TYR A 247 -0.29 -4.82 6.59
CA TYR A 247 -1.30 -5.13 5.58
C TYR A 247 -0.71 -6.06 4.50
N PRO A 248 -0.66 -7.37 4.81
CA PRO A 248 -0.06 -8.39 3.95
C PRO A 248 -0.86 -8.64 2.68
N ASN A 249 -0.26 -9.37 1.74
CA ASN A 249 -0.94 -9.92 0.58
C ASN A 249 -1.28 -11.41 0.76
N ARG A 250 -2.09 -11.91 -0.18
CA ARG A 250 -2.38 -13.32 -0.38
C ARG A 250 -2.64 -13.62 -1.85
N GLY A 251 -2.15 -14.75 -2.32
CA GLY A 251 -2.19 -15.11 -3.72
C GLY A 251 -0.94 -14.65 -4.46
N TYR A 252 -1.03 -14.53 -5.77
CA TYR A 252 0.10 -14.18 -6.62
C TYR A 252 -0.34 -13.40 -7.87
N PHE A 253 0.60 -12.70 -8.50
CA PHE A 253 0.34 -11.92 -9.69
C PHE A 253 0.71 -12.68 -10.97
N GLU A 254 -0.27 -12.89 -11.83
CA GLU A 254 -0.10 -13.42 -13.19
C GLU A 254 -0.74 -12.45 -14.18
N LYS A 255 0.11 -11.66 -14.85
CA LYS A 255 -0.33 -10.56 -15.72
C LYS A 255 -1.45 -10.99 -16.67
N PRO A 256 -2.53 -10.21 -16.76
CA PRO A 256 -2.74 -8.90 -16.13
C PRO A 256 -3.54 -8.96 -14.81
N GLU A 257 -3.66 -10.12 -14.17
CA GLU A 257 -4.60 -10.37 -13.08
C GLU A 257 -3.90 -10.85 -11.81
N TRP A 258 -4.54 -10.55 -10.67
CA TRP A 258 -4.21 -11.19 -9.41
C TRP A 258 -4.92 -12.55 -9.33
N LYS A 259 -4.18 -13.60 -8.97
CA LYS A 259 -4.72 -14.95 -8.76
C LYS A 259 -4.90 -15.19 -7.27
N PHE A 260 -6.14 -15.47 -6.91
CA PHE A 260 -6.50 -15.80 -5.53
C PHE A 260 -6.15 -17.28 -5.28
N LYS A 261 -5.19 -17.52 -4.40
CA LYS A 261 -4.79 -18.86 -3.98
C LYS A 261 -5.21 -19.06 -2.52
N ASP A 262 -5.86 -20.20 -2.23
CA ASP A 262 -6.28 -20.61 -0.88
C ASP A 262 -7.04 -19.48 -0.12
N ASN A 263 -8.34 -19.43 -0.21
CA ASN A 263 -9.14 -18.44 0.49
C ASN A 263 -8.88 -18.52 2.01
N ILE A 264 -8.29 -17.47 2.58
CA ILE A 264 -8.24 -17.36 4.03
C ILE A 264 -9.65 -17.10 4.54
N GLN A 265 -10.04 -17.81 5.57
CA GLN A 265 -11.31 -17.47 6.20
C GLN A 265 -11.15 -16.14 6.94
N PRO A 266 -12.15 -15.26 6.94
CA PRO A 266 -12.10 -13.99 7.66
C PRO A 266 -11.73 -14.13 9.14
N LYS A 267 -12.13 -15.23 9.78
CA LYS A 267 -11.77 -15.57 11.15
C LYS A 267 -10.26 -15.81 11.31
N ASP A 268 -9.67 -16.55 10.40
CA ASP A 268 -8.22 -16.86 10.47
C ASP A 268 -7.39 -15.59 10.21
N TYR A 269 -7.87 -14.72 9.32
CA TYR A 269 -7.26 -13.40 9.11
C TYR A 269 -7.35 -12.52 10.36
N LEU A 270 -8.49 -12.52 11.05
CA LEU A 270 -8.66 -11.82 12.32
C LEU A 270 -7.68 -12.32 13.38
N ASP A 271 -7.47 -13.64 13.49
CA ASP A 271 -6.54 -14.19 14.48
C ASP A 271 -5.09 -13.80 14.17
N LYS A 272 -4.70 -13.72 12.90
CA LYS A 272 -3.41 -13.12 12.50
C LYS A 272 -3.32 -11.64 12.86
N ALA A 273 -4.37 -10.87 12.56
CA ALA A 273 -4.41 -9.44 12.87
C ALA A 273 -4.31 -9.17 14.38
N LYS A 274 -4.92 -10.00 15.22
CA LYS A 274 -4.74 -9.95 16.69
C LYS A 274 -3.29 -10.18 17.09
N SER A 275 -2.61 -11.14 16.47
CA SER A 275 -1.18 -11.37 16.72
C SER A 275 -0.34 -10.14 16.37
N TRP A 276 -0.56 -9.52 15.20
CA TRP A 276 0.15 -8.28 14.83
C TRP A 276 -0.14 -7.14 15.80
N LYS A 277 -1.41 -6.95 16.21
CA LYS A 277 -1.80 -5.96 17.22
C LYS A 277 -1.07 -6.21 18.55
N ASN A 278 -1.03 -7.44 19.04
CA ASN A 278 -0.31 -7.81 20.26
C ASN A 278 1.20 -7.59 20.15
N ASN A 279 1.75 -7.63 18.94
CA ASN A 279 3.13 -7.29 18.63
C ASN A 279 3.32 -5.78 18.31
N GLY A 280 2.32 -4.94 18.59
CA GLY A 280 2.44 -3.47 18.56
C GLY A 280 1.95 -2.82 17.28
N ALA A 281 1.43 -3.56 16.29
CA ALA A 281 0.84 -2.97 15.10
C ALA A 281 -0.44 -2.18 15.47
N GLN A 282 -0.46 -0.88 15.17
CA GLN A 282 -1.62 -0.01 15.37
C GLN A 282 -2.39 0.25 14.07
N ILE A 283 -1.76 0.08 12.91
CA ILE A 283 -2.40 0.22 11.60
C ILE A 283 -2.48 -1.17 10.99
N ILE A 284 -3.70 -1.67 10.74
CA ILE A 284 -3.91 -3.02 10.23
C ILE A 284 -4.90 -2.96 9.05
N GLY A 285 -4.57 -3.62 7.96
CA GLY A 285 -5.39 -3.70 6.75
C GLY A 285 -5.06 -4.91 5.93
N GLY A 286 -5.29 -4.84 4.62
CA GLY A 286 -4.94 -5.88 3.67
C GLY A 286 -4.39 -5.31 2.37
N CYS A 287 -3.55 -6.09 1.69
CA CYS A 287 -3.10 -5.81 0.34
C CYS A 287 -3.77 -6.79 -0.65
N CYS A 288 -3.14 -7.08 -1.75
CA CYS A 288 -3.67 -7.97 -2.80
C CYS A 288 -4.18 -9.31 -2.21
N GLY A 289 -5.36 -9.75 -2.65
CA GLY A 289 -5.98 -10.99 -2.18
C GLY A 289 -6.69 -10.92 -0.83
N ILE A 290 -6.59 -9.81 -0.10
CA ILE A 290 -7.34 -9.54 1.13
C ILE A 290 -8.50 -8.60 0.77
N GLY A 291 -9.73 -9.05 0.96
CA GLY A 291 -10.93 -8.39 0.49
C GLY A 291 -11.80 -7.79 1.58
N VAL A 292 -13.03 -7.48 1.20
CA VAL A 292 -14.01 -6.79 2.05
C VAL A 292 -14.36 -7.59 3.31
N GLU A 293 -14.47 -8.90 3.21
CA GLU A 293 -14.88 -9.76 4.35
C GLU A 293 -13.78 -9.86 5.41
N GLU A 294 -12.50 -9.90 5.00
CA GLU A 294 -11.35 -9.87 5.90
C GLU A 294 -11.26 -8.52 6.61
N ILE A 295 -11.45 -7.39 5.88
CA ILE A 295 -11.46 -6.05 6.48
C ILE A 295 -12.62 -5.91 7.48
N LYS A 296 -13.79 -6.44 7.15
CA LYS A 296 -14.93 -6.47 8.08
C LYS A 296 -14.62 -7.27 9.34
N ALA A 297 -13.98 -8.43 9.20
CA ALA A 297 -13.61 -9.24 10.35
C ALA A 297 -12.63 -8.52 11.30
N ILE A 298 -11.61 -7.82 10.77
CA ILE A 298 -10.62 -7.11 11.58
C ILE A 298 -11.13 -5.76 12.12
N SER A 299 -12.27 -5.25 11.64
CA SER A 299 -12.83 -3.96 12.11
C SER A 299 -13.15 -3.94 13.61
N ILE A 300 -13.37 -5.10 14.23
CA ILE A 300 -13.56 -5.23 15.69
C ILE A 300 -12.31 -4.84 16.51
N LEU A 301 -11.15 -4.77 15.88
CA LEU A 301 -9.88 -4.43 16.57
C LEU A 301 -9.75 -2.93 16.89
N LYS A 302 -10.65 -2.08 16.42
CA LYS A 302 -10.67 -0.62 16.68
C LYS A 302 -10.83 -0.25 18.14
N ASN A 303 -11.45 -1.16 18.92
CA ASN A 303 -11.78 -0.94 20.32
C ASN A 303 -10.67 -1.41 21.27
#